data_cf00a1aa36b3d7e515c4af1dbd1aaf58
#
_entry.id   cf00a1aa36b3d7e515c4af1dbd1aaf58
#
_cell.length_a   1.000
_cell.length_b   1.000
_cell.length_c   1.000
_cell.angle_alpha   90.00
_cell.angle_beta   90.00
_cell.angle_gamma   90.00
#
_symmetry.space_group_name_H-M   'P 1'
#
loop_
_entity.id
_entity.type
_entity.pdbx_description
1 polymer ?
#
loop_
_entity_poly.entity_id
_entity_poly.type
_entity_poly.pdbx_seq_one_letter_code
_entity_poly.pdbx_strand_id
1 'polypeptide(L)'
;AKQKIIEDTQSTVDKVNKQYKRGLITDEERHRKVVDLWLAATKDVQKAVIGEMAKTKDSNPLAMIFTSKARGNDSQLGQLSGMRGIMSKPDGEEVEIPIFASFKEGLDVQEFFLSSHGSRKGTADTALKTADAGYLTRRLVDVVQDLIIKEEDCGTIQGLEVSAFIDDKSGTVLESFEERILGRFTNQKVINPETKELIIDKGELITEQVAKKIIAAGITKLEIRSVLTCKTHNGLCQKCYGRNLATGNVVEVGEAVGIMAAQSIGEPGTQLTMRTIHSGGVAGVADITQGLPRVEELFEARIPKAKATIAEISGKVTKIQEEKGKFKIYITNDVEVREHITLYNAKLRVEKGQMVEAGQPLTEGSISPKELLAVTDPNTVQQYILKEVQKVYRNQGVDVSDKHIETVVKRMISKIRIVDAGDTDFVEGTSVTLREFGERNKPYILEGKVPATGKAVLLGITKASLETDSFLSAASFQETTRILTDAAVRGKIDHLTGLKENVILGKLIPAGTGAKQYKDIEFELKKEFLSDDPAEALEETFMAETEEDIASEDVTESEEPKEDVTTEEE
;
A
#
# COMPACT_ATOMS: atom_id res chain seq x y z
N ALA A 1 36.36 -7.92 16.99
CA ALA A 1 35.36 -8.65 16.22
C ALA A 1 35.44 -8.29 14.73
N LYS A 2 35.40 -6.98 14.34
CA LYS A 2 35.44 -6.49 12.95
C LYS A 2 36.59 -7.08 12.13
N GLN A 3 37.84 -6.92 12.59
CA GLN A 3 39.02 -7.38 11.87
C GLN A 3 38.99 -8.90 11.60
N LYS A 4 38.60 -9.70 12.61
CA LYS A 4 38.49 -11.14 12.44
C LYS A 4 37.50 -11.55 11.37
N ILE A 5 36.29 -10.92 11.34
CA ILE A 5 35.27 -11.17 10.32
C ILE A 5 35.81 -10.81 8.92
N ILE A 6 36.54 -9.71 8.80
CA ILE A 6 37.13 -9.28 7.52
C ILE A 6 38.18 -10.28 7.04
N GLU A 7 39.10 -10.71 7.91
CA GLU A 7 40.16 -11.68 7.57
C GLU A 7 39.56 -13.04 7.17
N ASP A 8 38.60 -13.56 7.91
CA ASP A 8 37.90 -14.82 7.60
C ASP A 8 37.19 -14.75 6.24
N THR A 9 36.51 -13.61 5.96
CA THR A 9 35.85 -13.40 4.69
C THR A 9 36.84 -13.26 3.54
N GLN A 10 37.95 -12.51 3.72
CA GLN A 10 38.99 -12.35 2.72
C GLN A 10 39.58 -13.72 2.35
N SER A 11 39.86 -14.57 3.33
CA SER A 11 40.36 -15.93 3.07
C SER A 11 39.41 -16.75 2.19
N THR A 12 38.11 -16.54 2.37
CA THR A 12 37.06 -17.24 1.59
C THR A 12 36.98 -16.66 0.17
N VAL A 13 37.03 -15.33 0.02
CA VAL A 13 37.13 -14.63 -1.28
C VAL A 13 38.32 -15.10 -2.08
N ASP A 14 39.51 -15.26 -1.43
CA ASP A 14 40.69 -15.76 -2.09
C ASP A 14 40.53 -17.21 -2.60
N LYS A 15 39.76 -18.05 -1.90
CA LYS A 15 39.43 -19.38 -2.40
C LYS A 15 38.53 -19.33 -3.64
N VAL A 16 37.54 -18.43 -3.66
CA VAL A 16 36.66 -18.21 -4.84
C VAL A 16 37.50 -17.71 -6.04
N ASN A 17 38.41 -16.76 -5.80
CA ASN A 17 39.33 -16.25 -6.84
C ASN A 17 40.27 -17.34 -7.38
N LYS A 18 40.74 -18.28 -6.52
CA LYS A 18 41.52 -19.43 -6.96
C LYS A 18 40.71 -20.41 -7.81
N GLN A 19 39.40 -20.60 -7.50
CA GLN A 19 38.51 -21.42 -8.33
C GLN A 19 38.31 -20.81 -9.71
N TYR A 20 38.12 -19.50 -9.78
CA TYR A 20 38.05 -18.76 -11.06
C TYR A 20 39.33 -18.92 -11.89
N LYS A 21 40.49 -18.69 -11.28
CA LYS A 21 41.79 -18.88 -11.96
C LYS A 21 42.00 -20.31 -12.48
N ARG A 22 41.33 -21.31 -11.90
CA ARG A 22 41.32 -22.70 -12.36
C ARG A 22 40.28 -22.98 -13.43
N GLY A 23 39.50 -22.00 -13.85
CA GLY A 23 38.43 -22.15 -14.84
C GLY A 23 37.19 -22.95 -14.37
N LEU A 24 37.00 -23.09 -13.06
CA LEU A 24 35.86 -23.84 -12.48
C LEU A 24 34.56 -23.04 -12.44
N ILE A 25 34.64 -21.73 -12.46
CA ILE A 25 33.51 -20.79 -12.39
C ILE A 25 33.66 -19.67 -13.41
N THR A 26 32.57 -19.11 -13.88
CA THR A 26 32.56 -17.94 -14.78
C THR A 26 32.87 -16.65 -14.00
N ASP A 27 33.21 -15.57 -14.71
CA ASP A 27 33.47 -14.28 -14.07
C ASP A 27 32.24 -13.70 -13.39
N GLU A 28 31.07 -13.81 -14.01
CA GLU A 28 29.79 -13.38 -13.43
C GLU A 28 29.45 -14.16 -12.13
N GLU A 29 29.72 -15.45 -12.13
CA GLU A 29 29.49 -16.28 -10.95
C GLU A 29 30.49 -15.94 -9.83
N ARG A 30 31.76 -15.68 -10.17
CA ARG A 30 32.79 -15.20 -9.26
C ARG A 30 32.34 -13.88 -8.61
N HIS A 31 31.99 -12.89 -9.47
CA HIS A 31 31.54 -11.58 -9.01
C HIS A 31 30.38 -11.68 -8.04
N ARG A 32 29.33 -12.42 -8.39
CA ARG A 32 28.16 -12.64 -7.53
C ARG A 32 28.54 -13.27 -6.18
N LYS A 33 29.37 -14.33 -6.20
CA LYS A 33 29.80 -14.99 -4.96
C LYS A 33 30.62 -14.06 -4.06
N VAL A 34 31.49 -13.24 -4.63
CA VAL A 34 32.31 -12.28 -3.88
C VAL A 34 31.43 -11.21 -3.24
N VAL A 35 30.49 -10.66 -4.00
CA VAL A 35 29.52 -9.67 -3.50
C VAL A 35 28.68 -10.26 -2.35
N ASP A 36 28.13 -11.47 -2.54
CA ASP A 36 27.31 -12.14 -1.51
C ASP A 36 28.08 -12.36 -0.21
N LEU A 37 29.36 -12.77 -0.30
CA LEU A 37 30.24 -12.96 0.87
C LEU A 37 30.47 -11.65 1.63
N TRP A 38 30.76 -10.56 0.93
CA TRP A 38 30.97 -9.26 1.57
C TRP A 38 29.69 -8.64 2.12
N LEU A 39 28.55 -8.87 1.49
CA LEU A 39 27.24 -8.46 2.02
C LEU A 39 26.92 -9.22 3.32
N ALA A 40 27.22 -10.52 3.39
CA ALA A 40 27.07 -11.31 4.60
C ALA A 40 28.00 -10.80 5.71
N ALA A 41 29.27 -10.56 5.40
CA ALA A 41 30.25 -10.01 6.35
C ALA A 41 29.84 -8.64 6.90
N THR A 42 29.30 -7.76 6.04
CA THR A 42 28.79 -6.44 6.46
C THR A 42 27.66 -6.59 7.49
N LYS A 43 26.73 -7.52 7.27
CA LYS A 43 25.67 -7.81 8.22
C LYS A 43 26.18 -8.37 9.54
N ASP A 44 27.20 -9.21 9.50
CA ASP A 44 27.77 -9.79 10.72
C ASP A 44 28.55 -8.76 11.54
N VAL A 45 29.26 -7.84 10.87
CA VAL A 45 29.88 -6.66 11.53
C VAL A 45 28.80 -5.78 12.16
N GLN A 46 27.70 -5.51 11.44
CA GLN A 46 26.58 -4.72 11.94
C GLN A 46 25.96 -5.37 13.19
N LYS A 47 25.69 -6.67 13.16
CA LYS A 47 25.19 -7.42 14.35
C LYS A 47 26.15 -7.34 15.54
N ALA A 48 27.47 -7.43 15.29
CA ALA A 48 28.47 -7.30 16.33
C ALA A 48 28.47 -5.91 16.97
N VAL A 49 28.30 -4.84 16.17
CA VAL A 49 28.20 -3.46 16.67
C VAL A 49 26.95 -3.28 17.53
N ILE A 50 25.79 -3.77 17.07
CA ILE A 50 24.52 -3.70 17.82
C ILE A 50 24.64 -4.49 19.13
N GLY A 51 25.26 -5.68 19.09
CA GLY A 51 25.49 -6.50 20.28
C GLY A 51 26.39 -5.82 21.33
N GLU A 52 27.42 -5.09 20.91
CA GLU A 52 28.24 -4.29 21.85
C GLU A 52 27.49 -3.07 22.39
N MET A 53 26.72 -2.39 21.56
CA MET A 53 25.87 -1.27 22.03
C MET A 53 24.83 -1.72 23.05
N ALA A 54 24.25 -2.90 22.87
CA ALA A 54 23.26 -3.44 23.80
C ALA A 54 23.83 -3.64 25.23
N LYS A 55 25.15 -3.86 25.35
CA LYS A 55 25.84 -3.99 26.64
C LYS A 55 26.04 -2.65 27.36
N THR A 56 26.03 -1.54 26.62
CA THR A 56 26.34 -0.19 27.13
C THR A 56 25.12 0.73 27.14
N LYS A 57 23.89 0.18 27.18
CA LYS A 57 22.63 0.92 27.02
C LYS A 57 22.51 2.16 27.93
N ASP A 58 22.90 2.02 29.18
CA ASP A 58 22.64 3.06 30.20
C ASP A 58 23.68 4.18 30.22
N SER A 59 24.84 3.97 29.60
CA SER A 59 25.96 4.93 29.61
C SER A 59 26.27 5.55 28.26
N ASN A 60 25.64 5.06 27.18
CA ASN A 60 25.93 5.48 25.82
C ASN A 60 24.75 6.28 25.22
N PRO A 61 24.88 7.59 24.96
CA PRO A 61 23.80 8.41 24.38
C PRO A 61 23.31 7.88 23.01
N LEU A 62 24.22 7.36 22.18
CA LEU A 62 23.84 6.76 20.91
C LEU A 62 22.96 5.51 21.08
N ALA A 63 23.25 4.69 22.11
CA ALA A 63 22.44 3.53 22.43
C ALA A 63 21.03 3.95 22.88
N MET A 64 20.90 5.03 23.65
CA MET A 64 19.60 5.56 24.07
C MET A 64 18.77 6.03 22.87
N ILE A 65 19.35 6.85 21.96
CA ILE A 65 18.68 7.38 20.77
C ILE A 65 18.23 6.22 19.86
N PHE A 66 19.08 5.23 19.68
CA PHE A 66 18.80 4.08 18.84
C PHE A 66 17.72 3.14 19.46
N THR A 67 17.85 2.83 20.75
CA THR A 67 16.91 1.92 21.46
C THR A 67 15.52 2.54 21.58
N SER A 68 15.43 3.87 21.77
CA SER A 68 14.16 4.60 21.80
C SER A 68 13.51 4.73 20.40
N LYS A 69 14.20 4.32 19.34
CA LYS A 69 13.79 4.50 17.94
C LYS A 69 13.53 5.98 17.56
N ALA A 70 14.05 6.91 18.32
CA ALA A 70 13.91 8.34 18.03
C ALA A 70 14.62 8.73 16.73
N ARG A 71 15.82 8.13 16.48
CA ARG A 71 16.59 8.39 15.26
C ARG A 71 17.55 7.23 14.95
N GLY A 72 17.77 7.00 13.65
CA GLY A 72 18.72 6.00 13.17
C GLY A 72 18.12 4.61 12.95
N ASN A 73 18.79 3.85 12.11
CA ASN A 73 18.48 2.44 11.84
C ASN A 73 19.77 1.61 11.93
N ASP A 74 19.61 0.27 11.91
CA ASP A 74 20.72 -0.68 12.03
C ASP A 74 21.81 -0.45 10.99
N SER A 75 21.44 -0.13 9.75
CA SER A 75 22.38 0.14 8.67
C SER A 75 23.21 1.39 8.92
N GLN A 76 22.59 2.48 9.36
CA GLN A 76 23.28 3.74 9.68
C GLN A 76 24.26 3.55 10.82
N LEU A 77 23.88 2.80 11.86
CA LEU A 77 24.76 2.49 12.97
C LEU A 77 25.95 1.63 12.54
N GLY A 78 25.70 0.64 11.67
CA GLY A 78 26.74 -0.19 11.06
C GLY A 78 27.75 0.64 10.27
N GLN A 79 27.30 1.62 9.50
CA GLN A 79 28.16 2.51 8.73
C GLN A 79 28.96 3.51 9.60
N LEU A 80 28.35 3.98 10.71
CA LEU A 80 29.01 4.89 11.65
C LEU A 80 30.16 4.25 12.41
N SER A 81 29.96 3.04 12.91
CA SER A 81 30.88 2.41 13.88
C SER A 81 31.44 1.05 13.43
N GLY A 82 30.90 0.45 12.41
CA GLY A 82 31.32 -0.85 11.86
C GLY A 82 32.15 -0.71 10.58
N MET A 83 31.52 -0.98 9.45
CA MET A 83 32.10 -0.77 8.12
C MET A 83 31.01 -0.25 7.17
N ARG A 84 31.42 0.51 6.15
CA ARG A 84 30.48 1.03 5.17
C ARG A 84 29.97 -0.05 4.22
N GLY A 85 30.82 -1.00 3.80
CA GLY A 85 30.45 -2.14 2.98
C GLY A 85 30.54 -1.90 1.48
N ILE A 86 29.81 -2.70 0.69
CA ILE A 86 29.81 -2.63 -0.77
C ILE A 86 29.05 -1.41 -1.26
N MET A 87 29.61 -0.73 -2.26
CA MET A 87 29.03 0.44 -2.90
C MET A 87 28.51 0.10 -4.29
N SER A 88 27.42 0.75 -4.69
CA SER A 88 26.88 0.65 -6.05
C SER A 88 27.51 1.72 -6.95
N LYS A 89 27.87 1.34 -8.18
CA LYS A 89 28.21 2.28 -9.25
C LYS A 89 26.98 3.08 -9.71
N PRO A 90 27.16 4.18 -10.45
CA PRO A 90 26.03 4.90 -11.06
C PRO A 90 25.14 4.01 -11.94
N ASP A 91 25.72 3.03 -12.63
CA ASP A 91 25.04 2.07 -13.52
C ASP A 91 24.17 1.05 -12.76
N GLY A 92 24.32 0.97 -11.43
CA GLY A 92 23.61 0.01 -10.57
C GLY A 92 24.40 -1.28 -10.31
N GLU A 93 25.55 -1.47 -10.96
CA GLU A 93 26.44 -2.59 -10.64
C GLU A 93 27.10 -2.40 -9.27
N GLU A 94 27.39 -3.49 -8.59
CA GLU A 94 28.06 -3.50 -7.30
C GLU A 94 29.57 -3.54 -7.47
N VAL A 95 30.27 -2.76 -6.65
CA VAL A 95 31.74 -2.75 -6.63
C VAL A 95 32.23 -3.92 -5.80
N GLU A 96 33.09 -4.79 -6.34
CA GLU A 96 33.60 -5.98 -5.66
C GLU A 96 34.39 -5.68 -4.38
N ILE A 97 35.07 -4.54 -4.34
CA ILE A 97 35.90 -4.13 -3.20
C ILE A 97 35.02 -3.32 -2.24
N PRO A 98 34.74 -3.85 -1.03
CA PRO A 98 33.97 -3.11 -0.04
C PRO A 98 34.82 -2.02 0.62
N ILE A 99 34.15 -1.00 1.14
CA ILE A 99 34.77 0.00 2.01
C ILE A 99 34.81 -0.58 3.42
N PHE A 100 36.00 -0.88 3.91
CA PHE A 100 36.22 -1.48 5.24
C PHE A 100 36.12 -0.45 6.37
N ALA A 101 36.47 0.80 6.07
CA ALA A 101 36.42 1.87 7.04
C ALA A 101 34.98 2.23 7.45
N SER A 102 34.80 2.66 8.69
CA SER A 102 33.59 3.32 9.18
C SER A 102 33.75 4.83 9.13
N PHE A 103 32.64 5.58 9.21
CA PHE A 103 32.72 7.03 9.28
C PHE A 103 33.50 7.54 10.50
N LYS A 104 33.47 6.78 11.61
CA LYS A 104 34.23 7.09 12.82
C LYS A 104 35.75 6.94 12.60
N GLU A 105 36.17 5.95 11.82
CA GLU A 105 37.58 5.71 11.50
C GLU A 105 38.11 6.70 10.46
N GLY A 106 37.22 7.25 9.63
CA GLY A 106 37.58 8.08 8.46
C GLY A 106 37.78 7.23 7.22
N LEU A 107 37.53 7.81 6.04
CA LEU A 107 37.66 7.15 4.76
C LEU A 107 38.97 7.58 4.10
N ASP A 108 39.66 6.65 3.42
CA ASP A 108 40.76 6.97 2.54
C ASP A 108 40.26 7.67 1.26
N VAL A 109 41.14 8.31 0.52
CA VAL A 109 40.82 9.08 -0.70
C VAL A 109 40.06 8.22 -1.72
N GLN A 110 40.50 6.99 -1.93
CA GLN A 110 39.85 6.06 -2.85
C GLN A 110 38.45 5.62 -2.34
N GLU A 111 38.34 5.30 -1.07
CA GLU A 111 37.08 4.94 -0.42
C GLU A 111 36.06 6.10 -0.44
N PHE A 112 36.54 7.33 -0.20
CA PHE A 112 35.71 8.53 -0.30
C PHE A 112 35.22 8.76 -1.72
N PHE A 113 36.06 8.58 -2.73
CA PHE A 113 35.68 8.72 -4.14
C PHE A 113 34.58 7.71 -4.51
N LEU A 114 34.72 6.43 -4.17
CA LEU A 114 33.69 5.40 -4.37
C LEU A 114 32.42 5.76 -3.65
N SER A 115 32.50 6.20 -2.39
CA SER A 115 31.38 6.63 -1.58
C SER A 115 30.61 7.82 -2.19
N SER A 116 31.31 8.75 -2.85
CA SER A 116 30.70 9.95 -3.45
C SER A 116 29.78 9.63 -4.62
N HIS A 117 30.04 8.56 -5.37
CA HIS A 117 29.14 8.10 -6.45
C HIS A 117 27.75 7.73 -5.92
N GLY A 118 27.70 6.95 -4.84
CA GLY A 118 26.44 6.57 -4.22
C GLY A 118 25.65 7.76 -3.65
N SER A 119 26.36 8.69 -3.01
CA SER A 119 25.74 9.92 -2.48
C SER A 119 25.15 10.79 -3.61
N ARG A 120 25.89 11.02 -4.69
CA ARG A 120 25.43 11.80 -5.84
C ARG A 120 24.21 11.14 -6.51
N LYS A 121 24.28 9.82 -6.72
CA LYS A 121 23.13 9.06 -7.26
C LYS A 121 21.92 9.20 -6.37
N GLY A 122 22.07 9.05 -5.04
CA GLY A 122 20.99 9.23 -4.08
C GLY A 122 20.33 10.60 -4.17
N THR A 123 21.11 11.68 -4.26
CA THR A 123 20.59 13.04 -4.41
C THR A 123 19.83 13.23 -5.73
N ALA A 124 20.38 12.74 -6.84
CA ALA A 124 19.72 12.80 -8.15
C ALA A 124 18.43 11.96 -8.18
N ASP A 125 18.48 10.74 -7.68
CA ASP A 125 17.32 9.84 -7.61
C ASP A 125 16.19 10.45 -6.78
N THR A 126 16.52 11.16 -5.70
CA THR A 126 15.47 11.84 -4.89
C THR A 126 14.77 12.92 -5.67
N ALA A 127 15.52 13.79 -6.34
CA ALA A 127 14.94 14.87 -7.12
C ALA A 127 14.01 14.35 -8.22
N LEU A 128 14.41 13.26 -8.90
CA LEU A 128 13.59 12.63 -9.95
C LEU A 128 12.39 11.87 -9.39
N LYS A 129 12.59 11.06 -8.37
CA LYS A 129 11.52 10.21 -7.79
C LYS A 129 10.46 11.02 -7.03
N THR A 130 10.74 12.25 -6.61
CA THR A 130 9.72 13.14 -6.02
C THR A 130 8.61 13.43 -7.03
N ALA A 131 8.97 13.65 -8.30
CA ALA A 131 7.99 13.83 -9.37
C ALA A 131 7.16 12.55 -9.60
N ASP A 132 7.79 11.38 -9.57
CA ASP A 132 7.10 10.08 -9.73
C ASP A 132 6.11 9.83 -8.59
N ALA A 133 6.48 10.16 -7.34
CA ALA A 133 5.59 10.06 -6.18
C ALA A 133 4.39 10.99 -6.30
N GLY A 134 4.60 12.24 -6.76
CA GLY A 134 3.53 13.19 -7.03
C GLY A 134 2.59 12.71 -8.14
N TYR A 135 3.14 12.15 -9.21
CA TYR A 135 2.34 11.59 -10.30
C TYR A 135 1.55 10.34 -9.88
N LEU A 136 2.12 9.47 -9.04
CA LEU A 136 1.38 8.35 -8.46
C LEU A 136 0.21 8.84 -7.61
N THR A 137 0.44 9.82 -6.73
CA THR A 137 -0.61 10.42 -5.89
C THR A 137 -1.74 11.00 -6.74
N ARG A 138 -1.41 11.75 -7.81
CA ARG A 138 -2.40 12.27 -8.74
C ARG A 138 -3.26 11.16 -9.35
N ARG A 139 -2.64 10.07 -9.85
CA ARG A 139 -3.36 8.94 -10.43
C ARG A 139 -4.27 8.24 -9.41
N LEU A 140 -3.81 8.11 -8.17
CA LEU A 140 -4.62 7.55 -7.07
C LEU A 140 -5.85 8.44 -6.79
N VAL A 141 -5.67 9.75 -6.69
CA VAL A 141 -6.79 10.69 -6.50
C VAL A 141 -7.79 10.56 -7.65
N ASP A 142 -7.33 10.55 -8.89
CA ASP A 142 -8.21 10.48 -10.06
C ASP A 142 -9.06 9.20 -10.11
N VAL A 143 -8.55 8.07 -9.62
CA VAL A 143 -9.30 6.80 -9.64
C VAL A 143 -10.33 6.68 -8.52
N VAL A 144 -10.12 7.34 -7.37
CA VAL A 144 -10.99 7.17 -6.18
C VAL A 144 -11.76 8.42 -5.78
N GLN A 145 -11.68 9.51 -6.54
CA GLN A 145 -12.26 10.82 -6.17
C GLN A 145 -13.79 10.79 -5.98
N ASP A 146 -14.49 9.86 -6.59
CA ASP A 146 -15.93 9.69 -6.49
C ASP A 146 -16.38 8.80 -5.31
N LEU A 147 -15.43 8.22 -4.55
CA LEU A 147 -15.74 7.40 -3.40
C LEU A 147 -15.97 8.27 -2.15
N ILE A 148 -17.25 8.48 -1.85
CA ILE A 148 -17.75 9.26 -0.73
C ILE A 148 -18.63 8.35 0.13
N ILE A 149 -18.73 8.61 1.41
CA ILE A 149 -19.72 7.93 2.28
C ILE A 149 -21.10 8.47 1.95
N LYS A 150 -22.00 7.58 1.45
CA LYS A 150 -23.34 7.98 0.97
C LYS A 150 -24.47 7.52 1.86
N GLU A 151 -24.27 6.44 2.60
CA GLU A 151 -25.32 5.80 3.41
C GLU A 151 -24.73 5.18 4.68
N GLU A 152 -25.55 4.92 5.65
CA GLU A 152 -25.11 4.31 6.92
C GLU A 152 -24.81 2.82 6.75
N ASP A 153 -25.68 2.06 6.08
CA ASP A 153 -25.53 0.61 5.91
C ASP A 153 -26.02 0.12 4.55
N CYS A 154 -25.16 -0.53 3.80
CA CYS A 154 -25.49 -1.14 2.50
C CYS A 154 -26.15 -2.52 2.61
N GLY A 155 -26.39 -3.06 3.82
CA GLY A 155 -27.03 -4.34 4.04
C GLY A 155 -26.28 -5.56 3.49
N THR A 156 -24.97 -5.47 3.26
CA THR A 156 -24.19 -6.62 2.76
C THR A 156 -24.15 -7.75 3.79
N ILE A 157 -24.32 -8.99 3.30
CA ILE A 157 -24.17 -10.21 4.09
C ILE A 157 -22.75 -10.75 3.99
N GLN A 158 -22.03 -10.39 2.91
CA GLN A 158 -20.66 -10.84 2.67
C GLN A 158 -19.68 -10.04 3.53
N GLY A 159 -18.89 -10.73 4.35
CA GLY A 159 -17.76 -10.19 5.06
C GLY A 159 -16.44 -10.53 4.35
N LEU A 160 -15.36 -10.07 4.94
CA LEU A 160 -14.00 -10.41 4.59
C LEU A 160 -13.36 -11.13 5.77
N GLU A 161 -12.86 -12.35 5.54
CA GLU A 161 -12.08 -13.05 6.55
C GLU A 161 -10.70 -12.40 6.68
N VAL A 162 -10.36 -11.99 7.89
CA VAL A 162 -9.10 -11.30 8.20
C VAL A 162 -8.30 -12.09 9.23
N SER A 163 -7.00 -12.21 8.97
CA SER A 163 -5.98 -12.78 9.86
C SER A 163 -4.74 -11.88 9.87
N ALA A 164 -3.78 -12.13 10.75
CA ALA A 164 -2.51 -11.42 10.72
C ALA A 164 -1.79 -11.58 9.38
N PHE A 165 -1.14 -10.53 8.89
CA PHE A 165 -0.24 -10.65 7.74
C PHE A 165 1.15 -11.08 8.20
N ILE A 166 1.55 -12.25 7.73
CA ILE A 166 2.87 -12.83 7.98
C ILE A 166 3.65 -12.83 6.66
N ASP A 167 4.92 -12.46 6.72
CA ASP A 167 5.80 -12.57 5.57
C ASP A 167 6.23 -14.01 5.36
N ASP A 168 5.91 -14.57 4.20
CA ASP A 168 6.18 -15.97 3.84
C ASP A 168 7.69 -16.32 3.82
N LYS A 169 8.58 -15.31 3.70
CA LYS A 169 10.03 -15.52 3.64
C LYS A 169 10.72 -15.43 5.00
N SER A 170 10.34 -14.45 5.79
CA SER A 170 10.99 -14.15 7.08
C SER A 170 10.22 -14.69 8.28
N GLY A 171 8.96 -15.07 8.11
CA GLY A 171 8.06 -15.44 9.21
C GLY A 171 7.71 -14.28 10.15
N THR A 172 8.14 -13.06 9.83
CA THR A 172 7.83 -11.87 10.64
C THR A 172 6.39 -11.43 10.42
N VAL A 173 5.75 -11.00 11.51
CA VAL A 173 4.42 -10.40 11.43
C VAL A 173 4.56 -9.00 10.82
N LEU A 174 3.99 -8.79 9.64
CA LEU A 174 3.95 -7.49 8.94
C LEU A 174 2.91 -6.58 9.57
N GLU A 175 1.73 -7.13 9.83
CA GLU A 175 0.63 -6.42 10.45
C GLU A 175 -0.08 -7.36 11.42
N SER A 176 -0.27 -6.89 12.65
CA SER A 176 -0.89 -7.69 13.70
C SER A 176 -2.39 -7.88 13.42
N PHE A 177 -2.95 -8.97 13.92
CA PHE A 177 -4.38 -9.21 13.81
C PHE A 177 -5.19 -8.09 14.50
N GLU A 178 -4.68 -7.56 15.63
CA GLU A 178 -5.28 -6.45 16.37
C GLU A 178 -5.44 -5.19 15.51
N GLU A 179 -4.35 -4.76 14.84
CA GLU A 179 -4.37 -3.57 13.97
C GLU A 179 -5.38 -3.69 12.84
N ARG A 180 -5.51 -4.88 12.25
CA ARG A 180 -6.40 -5.13 11.13
C ARG A 180 -7.89 -5.12 11.49
N ILE A 181 -8.26 -5.57 12.68
CA ILE A 181 -9.66 -5.61 13.14
C ILE A 181 -10.10 -4.31 13.82
N LEU A 182 -9.17 -3.52 14.35
CA LEU A 182 -9.47 -2.30 15.10
C LEU A 182 -10.25 -1.28 14.25
N GLY A 183 -11.37 -0.78 14.79
CA GLY A 183 -12.21 0.21 14.12
C GLY A 183 -12.96 -0.32 12.90
N ARG A 184 -13.14 -1.64 12.78
CA ARG A 184 -14.00 -2.30 11.80
C ARG A 184 -15.30 -2.76 12.45
N PHE A 185 -16.34 -2.99 11.66
CA PHE A 185 -17.59 -3.60 12.11
C PHE A 185 -17.55 -5.10 11.88
N THR A 186 -18.09 -5.86 12.84
CA THR A 186 -18.22 -7.31 12.71
C THR A 186 -19.29 -7.70 11.69
N ASN A 187 -19.06 -8.77 10.94
CA ASN A 187 -20.08 -9.36 10.07
C ASN A 187 -20.85 -10.52 10.73
N GLN A 188 -20.27 -11.11 11.75
CA GLN A 188 -20.80 -12.25 12.50
C GLN A 188 -20.75 -12.00 14.01
N LYS A 189 -21.54 -12.75 14.77
CA LYS A 189 -21.42 -12.80 16.23
C LYS A 189 -20.12 -13.48 16.61
N VAL A 190 -19.35 -12.86 17.49
CA VAL A 190 -18.08 -13.41 17.98
C VAL A 190 -18.28 -13.96 19.38
N ILE A 191 -18.10 -15.27 19.50
CA ILE A 191 -18.29 -16.02 20.74
C ILE A 191 -16.93 -16.56 21.18
N ASN A 192 -16.62 -16.46 22.46
CA ASN A 192 -15.41 -17.04 23.02
C ASN A 192 -15.49 -18.58 22.87
N PRO A 193 -14.48 -19.24 22.24
CA PRO A 193 -14.51 -20.67 22.04
C PRO A 193 -14.44 -21.47 23.36
N GLU A 194 -13.84 -20.92 24.41
CA GLU A 194 -13.68 -21.59 25.71
C GLU A 194 -14.88 -21.34 26.64
N THR A 195 -15.27 -20.07 26.87
CA THR A 195 -16.33 -19.70 27.82
C THR A 195 -17.73 -19.71 27.21
N LYS A 196 -17.85 -19.73 25.87
CA LYS A 196 -19.12 -19.59 25.11
C LYS A 196 -19.86 -18.28 25.38
N GLU A 197 -19.20 -17.30 25.96
CA GLU A 197 -19.78 -15.97 26.16
C GLU A 197 -19.71 -15.16 24.88
N LEU A 198 -20.71 -14.32 24.66
CA LEU A 198 -20.74 -13.37 23.54
C LEU A 198 -19.74 -12.23 23.82
N ILE A 199 -18.73 -12.06 22.95
CA ILE A 199 -17.75 -10.98 23.04
C ILE A 199 -18.29 -9.72 22.37
N ILE A 200 -18.85 -9.86 21.16
CA ILE A 200 -19.42 -8.76 20.38
C ILE A 200 -20.52 -9.29 19.45
N ASP A 201 -21.58 -8.52 19.26
CA ASP A 201 -22.68 -8.89 18.35
C ASP A 201 -22.38 -8.49 16.89
N LYS A 202 -23.19 -9.00 15.97
CA LYS A 202 -23.11 -8.66 14.55
C LYS A 202 -23.41 -7.19 14.32
N GLY A 203 -22.56 -6.53 13.54
CA GLY A 203 -22.76 -5.14 13.13
C GLY A 203 -22.36 -4.11 14.20
N GLU A 204 -21.60 -4.50 15.20
CA GLU A 204 -21.02 -3.61 16.19
C GLU A 204 -19.58 -3.25 15.86
N LEU A 205 -19.14 -2.07 16.33
CA LEU A 205 -17.78 -1.55 16.11
C LEU A 205 -16.79 -2.22 17.06
N ILE A 206 -15.70 -2.75 16.52
CA ILE A 206 -14.59 -3.31 17.30
C ILE A 206 -13.74 -2.16 17.87
N THR A 207 -13.89 -1.91 19.16
CA THR A 207 -13.06 -0.97 19.92
C THR A 207 -11.78 -1.65 20.41
N GLU A 208 -10.82 -0.87 20.93
CA GLU A 208 -9.55 -1.39 21.46
C GLU A 208 -9.76 -2.42 22.59
N GLN A 209 -10.75 -2.18 23.46
CA GLN A 209 -11.06 -3.10 24.55
C GLN A 209 -11.62 -4.44 24.04
N VAL A 210 -12.48 -4.38 23.01
CA VAL A 210 -13.06 -5.57 22.38
C VAL A 210 -11.99 -6.33 21.59
N ALA A 211 -11.13 -5.64 20.85
CA ALA A 211 -10.02 -6.26 20.12
C ALA A 211 -9.11 -7.06 21.06
N LYS A 212 -8.74 -6.49 22.21
CA LYS A 212 -7.96 -7.20 23.23
C LYS A 212 -8.67 -8.45 23.78
N LYS A 213 -10.01 -8.38 23.98
CA LYS A 213 -10.79 -9.55 24.42
C LYS A 213 -10.82 -10.65 23.36
N ILE A 214 -10.94 -10.29 22.07
CA ILE A 214 -10.93 -11.23 20.94
C ILE A 214 -9.58 -11.97 20.88
N ILE A 215 -8.48 -11.24 21.06
CA ILE A 215 -7.13 -11.84 21.05
C ILE A 215 -6.91 -12.74 22.28
N ALA A 216 -7.34 -12.28 23.46
CA ALA A 216 -7.25 -13.07 24.69
C ALA A 216 -8.06 -14.38 24.62
N ALA A 217 -9.15 -14.40 23.84
CA ALA A 217 -9.94 -15.60 23.55
C ALA A 217 -9.29 -16.55 22.53
N GLY A 218 -8.07 -16.26 22.04
CA GLY A 218 -7.33 -17.11 21.10
C GLY A 218 -7.86 -17.12 19.66
N ILE A 219 -8.72 -16.16 19.29
CA ILE A 219 -9.29 -16.07 17.95
C ILE A 219 -8.23 -15.45 17.02
N THR A 220 -7.86 -16.17 15.96
CA THR A 220 -6.85 -15.75 14.98
C THR A 220 -7.41 -15.30 13.64
N LYS A 221 -8.70 -15.58 13.40
CA LYS A 221 -9.43 -15.23 12.17
C LYS A 221 -10.80 -14.71 12.53
N LEU A 222 -11.22 -13.64 11.84
CA LEU A 222 -12.52 -13.01 12.06
C LEU A 222 -13.08 -12.50 10.74
N GLU A 223 -14.38 -12.66 10.55
CA GLU A 223 -15.09 -12.07 9.42
C GLU A 223 -15.59 -10.68 9.78
N ILE A 224 -15.05 -9.68 9.09
CA ILE A 224 -15.36 -8.26 9.29
C ILE A 224 -16.04 -7.66 8.07
N ARG A 225 -16.69 -6.53 8.25
CA ARG A 225 -17.15 -5.69 7.14
C ARG A 225 -15.97 -4.92 6.56
N SER A 226 -15.84 -4.96 5.23
CA SER A 226 -14.75 -4.30 4.51
C SER A 226 -15.28 -3.41 3.40
N VAL A 227 -14.45 -2.44 3.03
CA VAL A 227 -14.66 -1.61 1.84
C VAL A 227 -14.80 -2.47 0.58
N LEU A 228 -14.07 -3.57 0.47
CA LEU A 228 -14.06 -4.46 -0.70
C LEU A 228 -15.43 -5.09 -0.97
N THR A 229 -16.14 -5.50 0.08
CA THR A 229 -17.44 -6.18 -0.02
C THR A 229 -18.65 -5.25 0.02
N CYS A 230 -18.42 -3.92 0.13
CA CYS A 230 -19.48 -2.93 0.19
C CYS A 230 -20.27 -2.84 -1.11
N LYS A 231 -21.61 -2.86 -1.02
CA LYS A 231 -22.55 -2.84 -2.16
C LYS A 231 -23.09 -1.45 -2.51
N THR A 232 -22.71 -0.41 -1.79
CA THR A 232 -23.12 0.98 -2.05
C THR A 232 -22.79 1.43 -3.46
N HIS A 233 -23.72 2.13 -4.11
CA HIS A 233 -23.54 2.63 -5.47
C HIS A 233 -22.66 3.87 -5.50
N ASN A 234 -21.59 3.85 -6.32
CA ASN A 234 -20.66 4.96 -6.52
C ASN A 234 -20.29 5.65 -5.20
N GLY A 235 -19.85 4.84 -4.22
CA GLY A 235 -19.50 5.30 -2.89
C GLY A 235 -19.29 4.15 -1.92
N LEU A 236 -19.31 4.46 -0.65
CA LEU A 236 -19.15 3.52 0.45
C LEU A 236 -20.24 3.76 1.50
N CYS A 237 -20.52 2.77 2.33
CA CYS A 237 -21.35 2.96 3.51
C CYS A 237 -20.48 3.09 4.77
N GLN A 238 -21.03 3.74 5.77
CA GLN A 238 -20.41 4.02 7.06
C GLN A 238 -19.92 2.75 7.77
N LYS A 239 -20.77 1.71 7.82
CA LYS A 239 -20.41 0.44 8.47
C LYS A 239 -19.31 -0.34 7.76
N CYS A 240 -19.22 -0.31 6.42
CA CYS A 240 -18.14 -0.99 5.69
C CYS A 240 -16.81 -0.26 5.80
N TYR A 241 -16.81 1.05 5.93
CA TYR A 241 -15.61 1.83 6.16
C TYR A 241 -15.17 1.80 7.63
N GLY A 242 -16.14 1.95 8.56
CA GLY A 242 -15.91 1.90 10.00
C GLY A 242 -15.39 3.22 10.59
N ARG A 243 -14.42 3.13 11.51
CA ARG A 243 -13.85 4.26 12.25
C ARG A 243 -13.07 5.21 11.34
N ASN A 244 -13.30 6.52 11.47
CA ASN A 244 -12.42 7.54 10.93
C ASN A 244 -11.12 7.58 11.75
N LEU A 245 -9.97 7.55 11.08
CA LEU A 245 -8.66 7.46 11.73
C LEU A 245 -8.22 8.80 12.36
N ALA A 246 -8.75 9.92 11.87
CA ALA A 246 -8.42 11.25 12.41
C ALA A 246 -9.20 11.55 13.69
N THR A 247 -10.53 11.36 13.68
CA THR A 247 -11.40 11.71 14.81
C THR A 247 -11.55 10.58 15.82
N GLY A 248 -11.29 9.34 15.41
CA GLY A 248 -11.51 8.15 16.24
C GLY A 248 -12.97 7.68 16.33
N ASN A 249 -13.91 8.44 15.82
CA ASN A 249 -15.33 8.11 15.76
C ASN A 249 -15.69 7.33 14.49
N VAL A 250 -16.92 6.88 14.37
CA VAL A 250 -17.44 6.32 13.12
C VAL A 250 -17.45 7.41 12.05
N VAL A 251 -17.08 7.07 10.81
CA VAL A 251 -17.05 8.02 9.69
C VAL A 251 -18.43 8.62 9.44
N GLU A 252 -18.53 9.89 9.11
CA GLU A 252 -19.78 10.58 8.83
C GLU A 252 -20.22 10.42 7.37
N VAL A 253 -21.53 10.53 7.14
CA VAL A 253 -22.08 10.54 5.78
C VAL A 253 -21.66 11.86 5.10
N GLY A 254 -21.19 11.78 3.85
CA GLY A 254 -20.69 12.94 3.13
C GLY A 254 -19.16 13.08 3.17
N GLU A 255 -18.43 12.25 3.89
CA GLU A 255 -16.97 12.31 3.96
C GLU A 255 -16.33 11.73 2.70
N ALA A 256 -15.36 12.46 2.11
CA ALA A 256 -14.66 12.10 0.88
C ALA A 256 -13.48 11.14 1.17
N VAL A 257 -13.79 9.92 1.58
CA VAL A 257 -12.82 8.90 1.99
C VAL A 257 -11.89 8.43 0.87
N GLY A 258 -12.30 8.57 -0.39
CA GLY A 258 -11.45 8.24 -1.54
C GLY A 258 -10.24 9.16 -1.65
N ILE A 259 -10.43 10.47 -1.57
CA ILE A 259 -9.33 11.45 -1.60
C ILE A 259 -8.40 11.23 -0.40
N MET A 260 -8.98 11.04 0.78
CA MET A 260 -8.23 10.76 2.00
C MET A 260 -7.36 9.50 1.86
N ALA A 261 -7.90 8.43 1.25
CA ALA A 261 -7.13 7.22 0.97
C ALA A 261 -5.97 7.47 0.01
N ALA A 262 -6.21 8.18 -1.09
CA ALA A 262 -5.17 8.50 -2.07
C ALA A 262 -4.04 9.36 -1.48
N GLN A 263 -4.38 10.35 -0.67
CA GLN A 263 -3.42 11.20 0.03
C GLN A 263 -2.61 10.43 1.08
N SER A 264 -3.26 9.55 1.85
CA SER A 264 -2.61 8.73 2.88
C SER A 264 -1.65 7.68 2.30
N ILE A 265 -1.88 7.23 1.06
CA ILE A 265 -0.96 6.36 0.33
C ILE A 265 0.16 7.17 -0.34
N GLY A 266 -0.16 8.37 -0.85
CA GLY A 266 0.76 9.20 -1.62
C GLY A 266 1.77 9.96 -0.77
N GLU A 267 1.37 10.49 0.39
CA GLU A 267 2.25 11.25 1.30
C GLU A 267 3.51 10.45 1.69
N PRO A 268 3.39 9.21 2.20
CA PRO A 268 4.57 8.43 2.52
C PRO A 268 5.42 8.06 1.29
N GLY A 269 4.85 8.08 0.08
CA GLY A 269 5.57 7.84 -1.16
C GLY A 269 6.75 8.79 -1.36
N THR A 270 6.58 10.06 -1.03
CA THR A 270 7.66 11.05 -1.05
C THR A 270 8.74 10.73 -0.01
N GLN A 271 8.34 10.31 1.19
CA GLN A 271 9.29 9.91 2.25
C GLN A 271 10.06 8.63 1.88
N LEU A 272 9.41 7.67 1.21
CA LEU A 272 10.06 6.46 0.68
C LEU A 272 11.18 6.79 -0.30
N THR A 273 10.98 7.79 -1.16
CA THR A 273 12.03 8.25 -2.07
C THR A 273 13.19 8.93 -1.35
N MET A 274 12.92 9.71 -0.31
CA MET A 274 13.96 10.37 0.50
C MET A 274 14.77 9.37 1.34
N ARG A 275 14.17 8.30 1.86
CA ARG A 275 14.88 7.29 2.67
C ARG A 275 15.92 6.50 1.89
N THR A 276 15.79 6.35 0.58
CA THR A 276 16.83 5.72 -0.27
C THR A 276 18.14 6.50 -0.30
N ILE A 277 18.13 7.80 -0.01
CA ILE A 277 19.36 8.62 0.13
C ILE A 277 20.15 8.24 1.36
N HIS A 278 19.45 8.00 2.47
CA HIS A 278 20.11 7.74 3.75
C HIS A 278 20.81 6.39 3.82
N SER A 279 20.59 5.50 2.87
CA SER A 279 21.40 4.28 2.68
C SER A 279 22.76 4.56 2.02
N GLY A 280 22.95 5.75 1.45
CA GLY A 280 24.24 6.24 0.97
C GLY A 280 24.86 5.44 -0.17
N GLY A 281 24.03 4.78 -1.00
CA GLY A 281 24.51 3.95 -2.12
C GLY A 281 25.13 2.62 -1.71
N VAL A 282 24.95 2.19 -0.47
CA VAL A 282 25.37 0.87 -0.01
C VAL A 282 24.47 -0.18 -0.66
N ALA A 283 25.11 -1.17 -1.31
CA ALA A 283 24.39 -2.30 -1.89
C ALA A 283 23.68 -3.10 -0.79
N GLY A 284 22.40 -3.34 -0.95
CA GLY A 284 21.60 -4.15 -0.06
C GLY A 284 21.17 -5.44 -0.75
N VAL A 285 21.08 -6.54 -0.01
CA VAL A 285 20.52 -7.82 -0.52
C VAL A 285 19.03 -7.69 -0.86
N ALA A 286 18.34 -6.63 -0.40
CA ALA A 286 16.97 -6.35 -0.74
C ALA A 286 16.91 -5.64 -2.10
N ASP A 287 16.29 -6.29 -3.03
CA ASP A 287 16.02 -5.84 -4.39
C ASP A 287 15.58 -4.37 -4.42
N ILE A 288 16.32 -3.54 -5.16
CA ILE A 288 16.11 -2.09 -5.30
C ILE A 288 14.72 -1.76 -5.89
N THR A 289 14.03 -2.76 -6.42
CA THR A 289 12.65 -2.68 -6.91
C THR A 289 11.59 -2.68 -5.80
N GLN A 290 11.97 -2.74 -4.52
CA GLN A 290 11.04 -2.91 -3.39
C GLN A 290 10.47 -1.61 -2.81
N GLY A 291 10.70 -0.47 -3.42
CA GLY A 291 10.14 0.81 -2.99
C GLY A 291 8.91 1.24 -3.82
N LEU A 292 8.82 2.55 -4.06
CA LEU A 292 7.75 3.17 -4.85
C LEU A 292 7.51 2.50 -6.22
N PRO A 293 8.53 2.06 -6.99
CA PRO A 293 8.30 1.36 -8.25
C PRO A 293 7.49 0.06 -8.10
N ARG A 294 7.64 -0.66 -6.99
CA ARG A 294 6.84 -1.87 -6.73
C ARG A 294 5.39 -1.54 -6.41
N VAL A 295 5.16 -0.48 -5.64
CA VAL A 295 3.81 0.02 -5.36
C VAL A 295 3.11 0.44 -6.66
N GLU A 296 3.82 1.18 -7.52
CA GLU A 296 3.32 1.56 -8.83
C GLU A 296 3.02 0.35 -9.72
N GLU A 297 3.92 -0.65 -9.75
CA GLU A 297 3.73 -1.89 -10.50
C GLU A 297 2.46 -2.64 -10.06
N LEU A 298 2.20 -2.71 -8.75
CA LEU A 298 1.01 -3.36 -8.18
C LEU A 298 -0.27 -2.59 -8.53
N PHE A 299 -0.30 -1.27 -8.34
CA PHE A 299 -1.48 -0.46 -8.65
C PHE A 299 -1.74 -0.32 -10.15
N GLU A 300 -0.72 -0.35 -11.00
CA GLU A 300 -0.92 -0.40 -12.45
C GLU A 300 -1.15 -1.83 -12.98
N ALA A 301 -1.13 -2.83 -12.11
CA ALA A 301 -1.26 -4.24 -12.46
C ALA A 301 -0.32 -4.63 -13.63
N ARG A 302 0.93 -4.14 -13.60
CA ARG A 302 1.97 -4.47 -14.59
C ARG A 302 2.50 -5.88 -14.35
N ILE A 303 3.04 -6.49 -15.38
CA ILE A 303 3.72 -7.78 -15.26
C ILE A 303 5.09 -7.54 -14.62
N PRO A 304 5.43 -8.20 -13.50
CA PRO A 304 6.71 -8.01 -12.83
C PRO A 304 7.88 -8.50 -13.69
N LYS A 305 9.04 -7.82 -13.58
CA LYS A 305 10.26 -8.22 -14.30
C LYS A 305 10.75 -9.60 -13.87
N ALA A 306 10.76 -9.88 -12.56
CA ALA A 306 11.07 -11.18 -11.98
C ALA A 306 9.77 -11.93 -11.63
N LYS A 307 9.06 -12.38 -12.67
CA LYS A 307 7.77 -13.03 -12.54
C LYS A 307 7.92 -14.45 -11.99
N ALA A 308 7.12 -14.78 -10.95
CA ALA A 308 6.95 -16.14 -10.49
C ALA A 308 6.00 -16.93 -11.43
N THR A 309 6.32 -18.18 -11.68
CA THR A 309 5.37 -19.12 -12.31
C THR A 309 4.39 -19.59 -11.24
N ILE A 310 3.09 -19.51 -11.49
CA ILE A 310 2.03 -19.94 -10.58
C ILE A 310 1.41 -21.25 -11.02
N ALA A 311 0.83 -22.00 -10.07
CA ALA A 311 0.06 -23.18 -10.36
C ALA A 311 -1.31 -22.79 -10.95
N GLU A 312 -1.66 -23.31 -12.12
CA GLU A 312 -2.97 -23.07 -12.74
C GLU A 312 -4.07 -23.95 -12.16
N ILE A 313 -3.71 -25.12 -11.63
CA ILE A 313 -4.63 -26.07 -11.02
C ILE A 313 -4.14 -26.46 -9.62
N SER A 314 -5.07 -26.81 -8.74
CA SER A 314 -4.75 -27.43 -7.45
C SER A 314 -4.47 -28.92 -7.68
N GLY A 315 -3.36 -29.41 -7.11
CA GLY A 315 -2.99 -30.81 -7.29
C GLY A 315 -1.63 -31.16 -6.70
N LYS A 316 -1.15 -32.36 -6.98
CA LYS A 316 0.14 -32.86 -6.51
C LYS A 316 1.22 -32.66 -7.58
N VAL A 317 2.38 -32.18 -7.17
CA VAL A 317 3.57 -32.08 -8.03
C VAL A 317 4.11 -33.49 -8.29
N THR A 318 3.85 -34.05 -9.48
CA THR A 318 4.24 -35.42 -9.81
C THR A 318 5.67 -35.49 -10.33
N LYS A 319 6.08 -34.56 -11.16
CA LYS A 319 7.36 -34.58 -11.83
C LYS A 319 7.95 -33.18 -11.96
N ILE A 320 9.25 -33.08 -11.75
CA ILE A 320 10.05 -31.89 -12.04
C ILE A 320 11.18 -32.34 -12.96
N GLN A 321 11.30 -31.71 -14.12
CA GLN A 321 12.36 -31.99 -15.11
C GLN A 321 13.11 -30.69 -15.39
N GLU A 322 14.42 -30.77 -15.39
CA GLU A 322 15.28 -29.68 -15.85
C GLU A 322 15.65 -29.90 -17.31
N GLU A 323 15.38 -28.90 -18.14
CA GLU A 323 15.68 -28.91 -19.56
C GLU A 323 16.27 -27.55 -19.97
N LYS A 324 17.54 -27.52 -20.36
CA LYS A 324 18.25 -26.32 -20.82
C LYS A 324 18.14 -25.12 -19.85
N GLY A 325 18.26 -25.36 -18.52
CA GLY A 325 18.17 -24.33 -17.51
C GLY A 325 16.75 -23.80 -17.22
N LYS A 326 15.72 -24.48 -17.70
CA LYS A 326 14.32 -24.28 -17.36
C LYS A 326 13.77 -25.52 -16.67
N PHE A 327 12.86 -25.33 -15.74
CA PHE A 327 12.17 -26.45 -15.11
C PHE A 327 10.78 -26.64 -15.72
N LYS A 328 10.44 -27.87 -16.03
CA LYS A 328 9.10 -28.31 -16.39
C LYS A 328 8.48 -29.00 -15.19
N ILE A 329 7.43 -28.41 -14.64
CA ILE A 329 6.75 -28.88 -13.44
C ILE A 329 5.40 -29.44 -13.86
N TYR A 330 5.15 -30.72 -13.57
CA TYR A 330 3.89 -31.38 -13.85
C TYR A 330 3.05 -31.45 -12.59
N ILE A 331 1.88 -30.82 -12.63
CA ILE A 331 0.89 -30.85 -11.56
C ILE A 331 -0.26 -31.73 -12.03
N THR A 332 -0.60 -32.71 -11.22
CA THR A 332 -1.67 -33.69 -11.51
C THR A 332 -2.78 -33.51 -10.49
N ASN A 333 -3.98 -33.36 -10.99
CA ASN A 333 -5.23 -33.42 -10.24
C ASN A 333 -6.01 -34.66 -10.70
N ASP A 334 -7.12 -34.98 -10.05
CA ASP A 334 -7.98 -36.14 -10.42
C ASP A 334 -8.56 -36.07 -11.85
N VAL A 335 -8.59 -34.85 -12.43
CA VAL A 335 -9.22 -34.56 -13.73
C VAL A 335 -8.20 -34.36 -14.85
N GLU A 336 -7.09 -33.67 -14.59
CA GLU A 336 -6.13 -33.25 -15.63
C GLU A 336 -4.69 -33.18 -15.11
N VAL A 337 -3.74 -33.21 -16.06
CA VAL A 337 -2.31 -32.96 -15.81
C VAL A 337 -1.90 -31.73 -16.59
N ARG A 338 -1.35 -30.75 -15.90
CA ARG A 338 -0.82 -29.53 -16.54
C ARG A 338 0.68 -29.40 -16.39
N GLU A 339 1.31 -28.97 -17.48
CA GLU A 339 2.73 -28.68 -17.57
C GLU A 339 2.96 -27.18 -17.35
N HIS A 340 3.82 -26.83 -16.39
CA HIS A 340 4.23 -25.45 -16.12
C HIS A 340 5.71 -25.29 -16.46
N ILE A 341 6.03 -24.37 -17.37
CA ILE A 341 7.41 -24.09 -17.79
C ILE A 341 7.90 -22.86 -17.04
N THR A 342 9.01 -22.97 -16.33
CA THR A 342 9.62 -21.85 -15.60
C THR A 342 10.48 -20.96 -16.49
N LEU A 343 10.79 -19.77 -16.00
CA LEU A 343 11.80 -18.91 -16.60
C LEU A 343 13.20 -19.53 -16.45
N TYR A 344 14.15 -19.04 -17.24
CA TYR A 344 15.54 -19.50 -17.20
C TYR A 344 16.16 -19.23 -15.82
N ASN A 345 16.86 -20.22 -15.25
CA ASN A 345 17.51 -20.15 -13.93
C ASN A 345 16.56 -19.77 -12.76
N ALA A 346 15.26 -20.05 -12.86
CA ALA A 346 14.32 -19.80 -11.78
C ALA A 346 14.57 -20.74 -10.60
N LYS A 347 14.59 -20.21 -9.38
CA LYS A 347 14.68 -21.02 -8.17
C LYS A 347 13.29 -21.59 -7.82
N LEU A 348 13.23 -22.87 -7.56
CA LEU A 348 11.99 -23.56 -7.20
C LEU A 348 11.63 -23.32 -5.72
N ARG A 349 10.33 -23.15 -5.45
CA ARG A 349 9.76 -23.10 -4.08
C ARG A 349 9.06 -24.41 -3.70
N VAL A 350 8.86 -25.29 -4.66
CA VAL A 350 8.10 -26.53 -4.48
C VAL A 350 8.97 -27.75 -4.70
N GLU A 351 8.66 -28.82 -3.97
CA GLU A 351 9.33 -30.10 -4.08
C GLU A 351 8.43 -31.13 -4.75
N LYS A 352 9.06 -32.19 -5.30
CA LYS A 352 8.33 -33.31 -5.87
C LYS A 352 7.50 -34.02 -4.81
N GLY A 353 6.20 -34.19 -5.09
CA GLY A 353 5.26 -34.83 -4.18
C GLY A 353 4.47 -33.87 -3.29
N GLN A 354 4.78 -32.57 -3.30
CA GLN A 354 4.08 -31.54 -2.54
C GLN A 354 2.69 -31.28 -3.15
N MET A 355 1.70 -31.06 -2.28
CA MET A 355 0.38 -30.54 -2.71
C MET A 355 0.49 -29.03 -2.88
N VAL A 356 -0.06 -28.52 -3.97
CA VAL A 356 -0.11 -27.09 -4.31
C VAL A 356 -1.54 -26.69 -4.61
N GLU A 357 -1.90 -25.48 -4.23
CA GLU A 357 -3.20 -24.89 -4.54
C GLU A 357 -3.11 -24.03 -5.81
N ALA A 358 -4.24 -23.83 -6.47
CA ALA A 358 -4.32 -22.94 -7.62
C ALA A 358 -3.94 -21.50 -7.21
N GLY A 359 -3.07 -20.85 -7.99
CA GLY A 359 -2.52 -19.53 -7.66
C GLY A 359 -1.26 -19.55 -6.80
N GLN A 360 -0.84 -20.68 -6.24
CA GLN A 360 0.39 -20.77 -5.45
C GLN A 360 1.63 -20.61 -6.33
N PRO A 361 2.65 -19.82 -5.90
CA PRO A 361 3.88 -19.64 -6.66
C PRO A 361 4.75 -20.90 -6.61
N LEU A 362 5.14 -21.41 -7.78
CA LEU A 362 6.03 -22.56 -7.96
C LEU A 362 7.50 -22.16 -7.93
N THR A 363 7.80 -20.92 -8.30
CA THR A 363 9.17 -20.37 -8.34
C THR A 363 9.29 -19.14 -7.45
N GLU A 364 10.52 -18.76 -7.10
CA GLU A 364 10.77 -17.46 -6.49
C GLU A 364 10.45 -16.33 -7.48
N GLY A 365 9.95 -15.22 -6.96
CA GLY A 365 9.59 -14.02 -7.74
C GLY A 365 8.27 -13.42 -7.28
N SER A 366 7.83 -12.39 -8.00
CA SER A 366 6.57 -11.70 -7.75
C SER A 366 5.46 -12.28 -8.63
N ILE A 367 4.28 -12.49 -8.06
CA ILE A 367 3.11 -12.99 -8.82
C ILE A 367 2.54 -11.86 -9.67
N SER A 368 2.13 -12.17 -10.90
CA SER A 368 1.37 -11.25 -11.74
C SER A 368 -0.10 -11.21 -11.29
N PRO A 369 -0.63 -10.04 -10.83
CA PRO A 369 -2.02 -9.98 -10.36
C PRO A 369 -3.07 -10.37 -11.41
N LYS A 370 -2.78 -10.11 -12.69
CA LYS A 370 -3.68 -10.49 -13.80
C LYS A 370 -3.76 -11.99 -14.03
N GLU A 371 -2.63 -12.68 -13.89
CA GLU A 371 -2.62 -14.15 -14.01
C GLU A 371 -3.25 -14.80 -12.79
N LEU A 372 -3.02 -14.23 -11.62
CA LEU A 372 -3.68 -14.68 -10.41
C LEU A 372 -5.21 -14.57 -10.56
N LEU A 373 -5.73 -13.47 -11.13
CA LEU A 373 -7.17 -13.29 -11.40
C LEU A 373 -7.71 -14.29 -12.43
N ALA A 374 -6.89 -14.75 -13.36
CA ALA A 374 -7.33 -15.75 -14.35
C ALA A 374 -7.51 -17.14 -13.73
N VAL A 375 -6.84 -17.42 -12.62
CA VAL A 375 -6.79 -18.74 -11.96
C VAL A 375 -7.64 -18.78 -10.68
N THR A 376 -7.71 -17.66 -9.94
CA THR A 376 -8.35 -17.57 -8.62
C THR A 376 -9.49 -16.53 -8.61
N ASP A 377 -10.13 -16.41 -7.46
CA ASP A 377 -11.23 -15.46 -7.23
C ASP A 377 -10.74 -14.01 -7.09
N PRO A 378 -11.58 -13.02 -7.43
CA PRO A 378 -11.27 -11.60 -7.26
C PRO A 378 -10.86 -11.22 -5.82
N ASN A 379 -11.46 -11.83 -4.81
CA ASN A 379 -11.12 -11.58 -3.40
C ASN A 379 -9.69 -11.96 -3.06
N THR A 380 -9.20 -13.09 -3.57
CA THR A 380 -7.81 -13.54 -3.39
C THR A 380 -6.82 -12.57 -4.00
N VAL A 381 -7.14 -12.03 -5.18
CA VAL A 381 -6.30 -11.02 -5.85
C VAL A 381 -6.27 -9.71 -5.06
N GLN A 382 -7.42 -9.30 -4.53
CA GLN A 382 -7.52 -8.09 -3.69
C GLN A 382 -6.65 -8.23 -2.44
N GLN A 383 -6.73 -9.36 -1.75
CA GLN A 383 -5.90 -9.63 -0.57
C GLN A 383 -4.41 -9.73 -0.91
N TYR A 384 -4.06 -10.31 -2.06
CA TYR A 384 -2.68 -10.36 -2.54
C TYR A 384 -2.10 -8.95 -2.76
N ILE A 385 -2.84 -8.08 -3.48
CA ILE A 385 -2.40 -6.69 -3.72
C ILE A 385 -2.27 -5.95 -2.39
N LEU A 386 -3.25 -6.09 -1.49
CA LEU A 386 -3.23 -5.48 -0.16
C LEU A 386 -1.98 -5.91 0.64
N LYS A 387 -1.73 -7.23 0.73
CA LYS A 387 -0.58 -7.80 1.44
C LYS A 387 0.76 -7.31 0.86
N GLU A 388 0.90 -7.30 -0.47
CA GLU A 388 2.15 -6.87 -1.12
C GLU A 388 2.40 -5.37 -0.98
N VAL A 389 1.35 -4.52 -1.06
CA VAL A 389 1.48 -3.07 -0.83
C VAL A 389 1.85 -2.80 0.62
N GLN A 390 1.14 -3.40 1.59
CA GLN A 390 1.46 -3.28 3.01
C GLN A 390 2.90 -3.71 3.31
N LYS A 391 3.35 -4.81 2.70
CA LYS A 391 4.73 -5.28 2.85
C LYS A 391 5.75 -4.22 2.45
N VAL A 392 5.51 -3.50 1.35
CA VAL A 392 6.43 -2.42 0.90
C VAL A 392 6.47 -1.28 1.93
N TYR A 393 5.31 -0.80 2.40
CA TYR A 393 5.24 0.30 3.36
C TYR A 393 5.81 -0.10 4.73
N ARG A 394 5.43 -1.24 5.27
CA ARG A 394 5.92 -1.75 6.56
C ARG A 394 7.42 -2.01 6.58
N ASN A 395 7.98 -2.57 5.50
CA ASN A 395 9.44 -2.75 5.37
C ASN A 395 10.20 -1.42 5.42
N GLN A 396 9.55 -0.32 5.06
CA GLN A 396 10.12 1.04 5.15
C GLN A 396 9.78 1.73 6.48
N GLY A 397 9.05 1.03 7.39
CA GLY A 397 8.65 1.56 8.69
C GLY A 397 7.61 2.68 8.58
N VAL A 398 6.72 2.55 7.61
CA VAL A 398 5.58 3.44 7.40
C VAL A 398 4.29 2.65 7.62
N ASP A 399 3.41 3.19 8.43
CA ASP A 399 2.13 2.58 8.75
C ASP A 399 1.02 3.23 7.90
N VAL A 400 0.44 2.44 7.00
CA VAL A 400 -0.72 2.83 6.19
C VAL A 400 -1.88 1.91 6.54
N SER A 401 -3.07 2.47 6.81
CA SER A 401 -4.23 1.63 7.13
C SER A 401 -4.71 0.84 5.91
N ASP A 402 -5.08 -0.42 6.13
CA ASP A 402 -5.66 -1.32 5.12
C ASP A 402 -6.84 -0.69 4.37
N LYS A 403 -7.68 0.09 5.06
CA LYS A 403 -8.87 0.76 4.49
C LYS A 403 -8.53 1.60 3.27
N HIS A 404 -7.41 2.32 3.31
CA HIS A 404 -6.98 3.18 2.21
C HIS A 404 -6.60 2.36 0.97
N ILE A 405 -5.86 1.28 1.17
CA ILE A 405 -5.46 0.38 0.09
C ILE A 405 -6.69 -0.35 -0.46
N GLU A 406 -7.58 -0.86 0.41
CA GLU A 406 -8.84 -1.51 0.02
C GLU A 406 -9.70 -0.60 -0.87
N THR A 407 -9.74 0.71 -0.57
CA THR A 407 -10.51 1.70 -1.33
C THR A 407 -10.02 1.80 -2.78
N VAL A 408 -8.70 1.82 -2.99
CA VAL A 408 -8.10 1.83 -4.34
C VAL A 408 -8.32 0.49 -5.05
N VAL A 409 -8.04 -0.62 -4.36
CA VAL A 409 -8.15 -1.97 -4.94
C VAL A 409 -9.59 -2.29 -5.36
N LYS A 410 -10.60 -1.81 -4.61
CA LYS A 410 -12.01 -1.92 -5.00
C LYS A 410 -12.27 -1.32 -6.39
N ARG A 411 -11.68 -0.17 -6.69
CA ARG A 411 -11.84 0.47 -8.01
C ARG A 411 -11.12 -0.28 -9.12
N MET A 412 -9.99 -0.92 -8.83
CA MET A 412 -9.25 -1.70 -9.81
C MET A 412 -10.03 -2.93 -10.32
N ILE A 413 -10.95 -3.48 -9.52
CA ILE A 413 -11.75 -4.69 -9.86
C ILE A 413 -13.24 -4.34 -9.98
N SER A 414 -13.59 -3.13 -10.36
CA SER A 414 -14.99 -2.68 -10.46
C SER A 414 -15.67 -3.04 -11.77
N LYS A 415 -14.92 -3.50 -12.77
CA LYS A 415 -15.43 -3.77 -14.13
C LYS A 415 -15.47 -5.27 -14.44
N ILE A 416 -16.47 -5.65 -15.24
CA ILE A 416 -16.64 -6.98 -15.82
C ILE A 416 -16.56 -6.85 -17.33
N ARG A 417 -15.82 -7.75 -17.98
CA ARG A 417 -15.82 -7.90 -19.44
C ARG A 417 -16.85 -8.95 -19.83
N ILE A 418 -17.75 -8.57 -20.73
CA ILE A 418 -18.74 -9.48 -21.29
C ILE A 418 -18.01 -10.53 -22.14
N VAL A 419 -18.25 -11.80 -21.87
CA VAL A 419 -17.71 -12.94 -22.62
C VAL A 419 -18.74 -13.43 -23.62
N ASP A 420 -20.00 -13.57 -23.16
CA ASP A 420 -21.14 -13.99 -23.96
C ASP A 420 -22.33 -13.08 -23.60
N ALA A 421 -22.95 -12.51 -24.60
CA ALA A 421 -24.07 -11.61 -24.42
C ALA A 421 -25.40 -12.34 -24.10
N GLY A 422 -25.53 -13.63 -24.42
CA GLY A 422 -26.78 -14.36 -24.31
C GLY A 422 -27.92 -13.64 -25.05
N ASP A 423 -29.10 -13.54 -24.43
CA ASP A 423 -30.26 -12.82 -24.97
C ASP A 423 -30.29 -11.34 -24.62
N THR A 424 -29.22 -10.79 -24.03
CA THR A 424 -29.15 -9.40 -23.56
C THR A 424 -28.63 -8.44 -24.62
N ASP A 425 -28.89 -7.13 -24.44
CA ASP A 425 -28.41 -6.06 -25.34
C ASP A 425 -26.91 -5.73 -25.17
N PHE A 426 -26.16 -6.55 -24.44
CA PHE A 426 -24.74 -6.32 -24.29
C PHE A 426 -23.96 -6.68 -25.54
N VAL A 427 -22.87 -5.95 -25.79
CA VAL A 427 -21.92 -6.26 -26.84
C VAL A 427 -20.76 -7.04 -26.24
N GLU A 428 -20.43 -8.18 -26.85
CA GLU A 428 -19.29 -9.01 -26.43
C GLU A 428 -17.98 -8.26 -26.46
N GLY A 429 -17.12 -8.52 -25.47
CA GLY A 429 -15.83 -7.86 -25.31
C GLY A 429 -15.87 -6.48 -24.67
N THR A 430 -17.06 -5.89 -24.45
CA THR A 430 -17.19 -4.60 -23.75
C THR A 430 -16.96 -4.78 -22.24
N SER A 431 -16.48 -3.70 -21.60
CA SER A 431 -16.30 -3.65 -20.14
C SER A 431 -17.41 -2.80 -19.52
N VAL A 432 -18.17 -3.37 -18.61
CA VAL A 432 -19.27 -2.71 -17.88
C VAL A 432 -19.04 -2.75 -16.40
N THR A 433 -19.70 -1.89 -15.63
CA THR A 433 -19.63 -1.96 -14.17
C THR A 433 -20.37 -3.19 -13.64
N LEU A 434 -19.90 -3.74 -12.52
CA LEU A 434 -20.53 -4.90 -11.86
C LEU A 434 -22.03 -4.67 -11.61
N ARG A 435 -22.41 -3.44 -11.28
CA ARG A 435 -23.81 -3.07 -11.04
C ARG A 435 -24.64 -3.07 -12.32
N GLU A 436 -24.18 -2.37 -13.36
CA GLU A 436 -24.87 -2.30 -14.66
C GLU A 436 -25.08 -3.71 -15.22
N PHE A 437 -24.06 -4.57 -15.08
CA PHE A 437 -24.18 -5.98 -15.44
C PHE A 437 -25.29 -6.70 -14.66
N GLY A 438 -25.37 -6.48 -13.34
CA GLY A 438 -26.42 -7.08 -12.51
C GLY A 438 -27.82 -6.52 -12.79
N GLU A 439 -27.94 -5.20 -12.96
CA GLU A 439 -29.24 -4.54 -13.22
C GLU A 439 -29.81 -4.91 -14.58
N ARG A 440 -28.99 -4.97 -15.62
CA ARG A 440 -29.44 -5.36 -16.97
C ARG A 440 -29.73 -6.86 -17.08
N ASN A 441 -29.04 -7.73 -16.34
CA ASN A 441 -29.32 -9.16 -16.35
C ASN A 441 -30.59 -9.54 -15.58
N LYS A 442 -31.01 -8.76 -14.55
CA LYS A 442 -32.18 -9.05 -13.72
C LYS A 442 -33.47 -9.30 -14.51
N PRO A 443 -33.92 -8.43 -15.46
CA PRO A 443 -35.16 -8.64 -16.20
C PRO A 443 -35.09 -9.93 -17.04
N TYR A 444 -33.98 -10.23 -17.67
CA TYR A 444 -33.81 -11.45 -18.49
C TYR A 444 -33.87 -12.72 -17.65
N ILE A 445 -33.27 -12.70 -16.44
CA ILE A 445 -33.37 -13.82 -15.49
C ILE A 445 -34.82 -14.03 -15.03
N LEU A 446 -35.57 -12.93 -14.77
CA LEU A 446 -36.98 -13.01 -14.35
C LEU A 446 -37.87 -13.53 -15.49
N GLU A 447 -37.54 -13.22 -16.75
CA GLU A 447 -38.23 -13.73 -17.93
C GLU A 447 -37.81 -15.15 -18.33
N GLY A 448 -36.83 -15.76 -17.64
CA GLY A 448 -36.32 -17.10 -17.95
C GLY A 448 -35.45 -17.18 -19.22
N LYS A 449 -34.95 -16.04 -19.71
CA LYS A 449 -34.00 -15.93 -20.84
C LYS A 449 -32.56 -16.15 -20.38
N VAL A 450 -31.64 -16.39 -21.32
CA VAL A 450 -30.24 -16.60 -21.03
C VAL A 450 -29.58 -15.25 -20.68
N PRO A 451 -29.08 -15.05 -19.44
CA PRO A 451 -28.40 -13.82 -19.07
C PRO A 451 -26.99 -13.75 -19.68
N ALA A 452 -26.45 -12.54 -19.83
CA ALA A 452 -25.06 -12.37 -20.22
C ALA A 452 -24.09 -12.96 -19.20
N THR A 453 -23.00 -13.54 -19.69
CA THR A 453 -21.89 -14.01 -18.85
C THR A 453 -20.68 -13.10 -18.99
N GLY A 454 -19.93 -12.91 -17.89
CA GLY A 454 -18.77 -12.04 -17.89
C GLY A 454 -17.69 -12.48 -16.92
N LYS A 455 -16.48 -12.01 -17.15
CA LYS A 455 -15.32 -12.22 -16.27
C LYS A 455 -14.87 -10.93 -15.66
N ALA A 456 -14.55 -10.93 -14.35
CA ALA A 456 -13.95 -9.79 -13.67
C ALA A 456 -12.62 -9.41 -14.34
N VAL A 457 -12.36 -8.10 -14.45
CA VAL A 457 -11.14 -7.56 -15.06
C VAL A 457 -10.40 -6.72 -14.05
N LEU A 458 -9.11 -6.97 -13.89
CA LEU A 458 -8.22 -6.13 -13.11
C LEU A 458 -7.67 -5.00 -14.00
N LEU A 459 -8.06 -3.77 -13.69
CA LEU A 459 -7.57 -2.56 -14.33
C LEU A 459 -6.46 -1.93 -13.49
N GLY A 460 -5.41 -1.43 -14.16
CA GLY A 460 -4.47 -0.53 -13.51
C GLY A 460 -5.15 0.81 -13.19
N ILE A 461 -4.64 1.55 -12.20
CA ILE A 461 -5.24 2.83 -11.75
C ILE A 461 -5.39 3.84 -12.88
N THR A 462 -4.40 3.97 -13.77
CA THR A 462 -4.46 4.86 -14.95
C THR A 462 -5.59 4.46 -15.87
N LYS A 463 -5.75 3.17 -16.17
CA LYS A 463 -6.81 2.69 -17.04
C LYS A 463 -8.19 2.81 -16.38
N ALA A 464 -8.27 2.52 -15.07
CA ALA A 464 -9.49 2.65 -14.30
C ALA A 464 -10.00 4.10 -14.25
N SER A 465 -9.11 5.10 -14.16
CA SER A 465 -9.49 6.51 -14.18
C SER A 465 -9.92 7.03 -15.56
N LEU A 466 -9.46 6.41 -16.65
CA LEU A 466 -9.91 6.72 -18.01
C LEU A 466 -11.24 6.04 -18.37
N GLU A 467 -11.50 4.87 -17.81
CA GLU A 467 -12.74 4.11 -18.02
C GLU A 467 -13.83 4.42 -16.97
N THR A 468 -13.79 5.58 -16.33
CA THR A 468 -14.86 6.05 -15.41
C THR A 468 -16.14 6.35 -16.17
N ASP A 469 -17.28 6.36 -15.45
CA ASP A 469 -18.58 6.68 -16.03
C ASP A 469 -18.68 8.16 -16.40
N SER A 470 -18.00 9.06 -15.67
CA SER A 470 -17.89 10.49 -15.97
C SER A 470 -16.82 10.76 -17.04
N PHE A 471 -17.25 11.23 -18.20
CA PHE A 471 -16.33 11.65 -19.27
C PHE A 471 -15.61 12.96 -18.94
N LEU A 472 -16.21 13.86 -18.15
CA LEU A 472 -15.56 15.10 -17.71
C LEU A 472 -14.37 14.81 -16.80
N SER A 473 -14.51 13.91 -15.84
CA SER A 473 -13.43 13.47 -14.98
C SER A 473 -12.29 12.84 -15.78
N ALA A 474 -12.62 11.89 -16.65
CA ALA A 474 -11.63 11.22 -17.50
C ALA A 474 -10.87 12.20 -18.41
N ALA A 475 -11.59 13.14 -19.08
CA ALA A 475 -10.99 14.14 -19.96
C ALA A 475 -10.05 15.10 -19.23
N SER A 476 -10.33 15.41 -17.97
CA SER A 476 -9.47 16.28 -17.15
C SER A 476 -8.19 15.59 -16.66
N PHE A 477 -8.11 14.28 -16.76
CA PHE A 477 -6.94 13.50 -16.32
C PHE A 477 -5.88 13.39 -17.42
N GLN A 478 -6.20 12.72 -18.52
CA GLN A 478 -5.31 12.50 -19.67
C GLN A 478 -6.13 12.30 -20.96
N GLU A 479 -5.48 12.39 -22.12
CA GLU A 479 -6.08 12.10 -23.44
C GLU A 479 -7.37 12.89 -23.72
N THR A 480 -7.43 14.15 -23.32
CA THR A 480 -8.62 15.03 -23.36
C THR A 480 -9.35 14.96 -24.69
N THR A 481 -8.64 15.13 -25.81
CA THR A 481 -9.24 15.16 -27.16
C THR A 481 -9.90 13.83 -27.50
N ARG A 482 -9.25 12.71 -27.24
CA ARG A 482 -9.76 11.38 -27.53
C ARG A 482 -11.04 11.08 -26.73
N ILE A 483 -11.02 11.39 -25.44
CA ILE A 483 -12.15 11.12 -24.53
C ILE A 483 -13.36 11.97 -24.90
N LEU A 484 -13.17 13.27 -25.16
CA LEU A 484 -14.25 14.17 -25.55
C LEU A 484 -14.85 13.78 -26.91
N THR A 485 -14.01 13.38 -27.88
CA THR A 485 -14.48 12.90 -29.19
C THR A 485 -15.31 11.62 -29.03
N ASP A 486 -14.84 10.65 -28.26
CA ASP A 486 -15.56 9.38 -28.00
C ASP A 486 -16.89 9.65 -27.26
N ALA A 487 -16.89 10.55 -26.29
CA ALA A 487 -18.09 10.92 -25.56
C ALA A 487 -19.12 11.62 -26.45
N ALA A 488 -18.67 12.51 -27.34
CA ALA A 488 -19.54 13.21 -28.28
C ALA A 488 -20.15 12.24 -29.31
N VAL A 489 -19.34 11.35 -29.89
CA VAL A 489 -19.81 10.35 -30.87
C VAL A 489 -20.83 9.39 -30.25
N ARG A 490 -20.63 8.99 -28.99
CA ARG A 490 -21.54 8.07 -28.28
C ARG A 490 -22.72 8.77 -27.59
N GLY A 491 -22.77 10.10 -27.60
CA GLY A 491 -23.80 10.85 -26.87
C GLY A 491 -23.82 10.57 -25.36
N LYS A 492 -22.65 10.44 -24.74
CA LYS A 492 -22.57 10.12 -23.30
C LYS A 492 -23.13 11.25 -22.45
N ILE A 493 -23.87 10.89 -21.39
CA ILE A 493 -24.41 11.82 -20.38
C ILE A 493 -23.60 11.67 -19.11
N ASP A 494 -23.13 12.79 -18.55
CA ASP A 494 -22.45 12.83 -17.25
C ASP A 494 -23.46 13.15 -16.13
N HIS A 495 -23.57 12.26 -15.15
CA HIS A 495 -24.51 12.41 -14.04
C HIS A 495 -23.97 13.27 -12.89
N LEU A 496 -22.75 13.82 -12.99
CA LEU A 496 -22.11 14.70 -12.00
C LEU A 496 -22.08 14.12 -10.57
N THR A 497 -21.77 12.83 -10.47
CA THR A 497 -21.82 12.09 -9.21
C THR A 497 -20.53 12.16 -8.38
N GLY A 498 -19.41 12.55 -9.00
CA GLY A 498 -18.10 12.68 -8.38
C GLY A 498 -17.78 14.10 -7.94
N LEU A 499 -16.60 14.29 -7.38
CA LEU A 499 -16.15 15.60 -6.90
C LEU A 499 -15.67 16.50 -8.06
N LYS A 500 -14.85 15.95 -8.94
CA LYS A 500 -14.10 16.67 -9.96
C LYS A 500 -15.01 17.31 -11.01
N GLU A 501 -16.05 16.61 -11.43
CA GLU A 501 -17.06 17.09 -12.39
C GLU A 501 -17.78 18.33 -11.86
N ASN A 502 -18.17 18.28 -10.58
CA ASN A 502 -18.86 19.40 -9.94
C ASN A 502 -17.92 20.60 -9.75
N VAL A 503 -16.65 20.38 -9.40
CA VAL A 503 -15.64 21.44 -9.30
C VAL A 503 -15.41 22.12 -10.64
N ILE A 504 -15.28 21.35 -11.73
CA ILE A 504 -15.09 21.90 -13.09
C ILE A 504 -16.26 22.81 -13.50
N LEU A 505 -17.49 22.42 -13.13
CA LEU A 505 -18.69 23.18 -13.45
C LEU A 505 -19.02 24.29 -12.44
N GLY A 506 -18.21 24.48 -11.39
CA GLY A 506 -18.46 25.46 -10.34
C GLY A 506 -19.67 25.15 -9.46
N LYS A 507 -20.09 23.87 -9.37
CA LYS A 507 -21.18 23.41 -8.50
C LYS A 507 -20.64 22.93 -7.16
N LEU A 508 -21.50 22.92 -6.14
CA LEU A 508 -21.15 22.32 -4.84
C LEU A 508 -20.83 20.84 -5.02
N ILE A 509 -19.74 20.40 -4.39
CA ILE A 509 -19.34 19.00 -4.40
C ILE A 509 -20.35 18.15 -3.60
N PRO A 510 -20.61 16.88 -3.96
CA PRO A 510 -21.52 16.00 -3.23
C PRO A 510 -20.90 15.43 -1.94
N ALA A 511 -20.09 16.22 -1.24
CA ALA A 511 -19.39 15.86 0.00
C ALA A 511 -19.41 17.04 0.97
N GLY A 512 -19.21 16.78 2.26
CA GLY A 512 -19.26 17.80 3.31
C GLY A 512 -20.59 18.56 3.29
N THR A 513 -20.55 19.88 3.36
CA THR A 513 -21.74 20.74 3.34
C THR A 513 -22.54 20.72 2.05
N GLY A 514 -21.98 20.20 0.95
CA GLY A 514 -22.70 19.99 -0.31
C GLY A 514 -23.43 18.64 -0.40
N ALA A 515 -23.35 17.81 0.62
CA ALA A 515 -24.10 16.56 0.70
C ALA A 515 -25.61 16.81 0.74
N LYS A 516 -26.41 15.84 0.27
CA LYS A 516 -27.86 16.00 0.15
C LYS A 516 -28.52 16.34 1.49
N GLN A 517 -28.05 15.75 2.58
CA GLN A 517 -28.59 15.99 3.93
C GLN A 517 -28.56 17.46 4.38
N TYR A 518 -27.63 18.26 3.85
CA TYR A 518 -27.53 19.68 4.17
C TYR A 518 -28.31 20.58 3.21
N LYS A 519 -28.81 20.04 2.08
CA LYS A 519 -29.61 20.82 1.11
C LYS A 519 -31.05 21.02 1.55
N ASP A 520 -31.54 20.08 2.36
CA ASP A 520 -32.93 20.05 2.80
C ASP A 520 -33.11 20.64 4.22
N ILE A 521 -32.09 21.35 4.74
CA ILE A 521 -32.16 22.03 6.05
C ILE A 521 -32.88 23.36 5.85
N GLU A 522 -34.05 23.48 6.45
CA GLU A 522 -34.77 24.73 6.58
C GLU A 522 -34.36 25.42 7.88
N PHE A 523 -34.03 26.70 7.80
CA PHE A 523 -33.68 27.50 8.95
C PHE A 523 -34.91 28.29 9.42
N GLU A 524 -35.32 28.06 10.63
CA GLU A 524 -36.31 28.88 11.30
C GLU A 524 -35.58 29.83 12.26
N LEU A 525 -35.75 31.13 12.05
CA LEU A 525 -35.31 32.13 13.02
C LEU A 525 -36.11 31.98 14.29
N LYS A 526 -35.46 31.87 15.43
CA LYS A 526 -36.15 31.91 16.73
C LYS A 526 -36.87 33.25 16.83
N LYS A 527 -38.15 33.23 17.29
CA LYS A 527 -38.96 34.42 17.47
C LYS A 527 -38.32 35.49 18.35
N GLU A 528 -37.40 35.11 19.21
CA GLU A 528 -36.60 35.97 20.08
C GLU A 528 -35.70 36.93 19.31
N PHE A 529 -35.33 36.61 18.07
CA PHE A 529 -34.48 37.44 17.20
C PHE A 529 -35.26 38.17 16.08
N LEU A 530 -36.59 38.09 16.11
CA LEU A 530 -37.46 38.86 15.23
C LEU A 530 -37.87 40.15 15.99
N SER A 531 -36.97 41.14 15.99
CA SER A 531 -37.38 42.50 16.31
C SER A 531 -38.19 43.09 15.17
N ASP A 532 -39.10 44.00 15.46
CA ASP A 532 -39.94 44.66 14.45
C ASP A 532 -39.12 45.45 13.41
N ASP A 533 -37.81 45.63 13.63
CA ASP A 533 -36.86 46.20 12.68
C ASP A 533 -35.66 45.26 12.44
N PRO A 534 -35.54 44.66 11.20
CA PRO A 534 -34.44 43.75 10.89
C PRO A 534 -33.03 44.34 10.97
N ALA A 535 -32.89 45.68 10.96
CA ALA A 535 -31.61 46.34 11.07
C ALA A 535 -31.12 46.42 12.52
N GLU A 536 -32.03 46.64 13.52
CA GLU A 536 -31.68 46.63 14.95
C GLU A 536 -31.28 45.21 15.42
N ALA A 537 -31.94 44.15 14.94
CA ALA A 537 -31.59 42.77 15.31
C ALA A 537 -30.18 42.35 14.82
N LEU A 538 -29.74 42.85 13.68
CA LEU A 538 -28.39 42.60 13.16
C LEU A 538 -27.33 43.38 13.95
N GLU A 539 -27.63 44.63 14.39
CA GLU A 539 -26.71 45.39 15.21
C GLU A 539 -26.56 44.83 16.63
N GLU A 540 -27.64 44.35 17.27
CA GLU A 540 -27.57 43.71 18.59
C GLU A 540 -26.81 42.39 18.55
N THR A 541 -26.94 41.58 17.47
CA THR A 541 -26.20 40.34 17.31
C THR A 541 -24.71 40.58 17.10
N PHE A 542 -24.36 41.61 16.32
CA PHE A 542 -22.96 42.00 16.09
C PHE A 542 -22.29 42.60 17.35
N MET A 543 -23.05 43.31 18.17
CA MET A 543 -22.54 43.88 19.44
C MET A 543 -22.38 42.81 20.53
N ALA A 544 -23.26 41.78 20.55
CA ALA A 544 -23.16 40.67 21.49
C ALA A 544 -21.95 39.74 21.18
N GLU A 545 -21.66 39.48 19.91
CA GLU A 545 -20.46 38.71 19.51
C GLU A 545 -19.16 39.45 19.79
N THR A 546 -19.15 40.80 19.68
CA THR A 546 -17.97 41.62 20.03
C THR A 546 -17.76 41.74 21.53
N GLU A 547 -18.79 41.69 22.38
CA GLU A 547 -18.64 41.66 23.82
C GLU A 547 -18.18 40.30 24.37
N GLU A 548 -18.58 39.18 23.77
CA GLU A 548 -18.05 37.86 24.13
C GLU A 548 -16.59 37.64 23.69
N ASP A 549 -16.17 38.19 22.55
CA ASP A 549 -14.77 38.15 22.11
C ASP A 549 -13.85 39.05 22.97
N ILE A 550 -14.33 40.21 23.40
CA ILE A 550 -13.57 41.10 24.31
C ILE A 550 -13.47 40.51 25.71
N ALA A 551 -14.49 39.79 26.20
CA ALA A 551 -14.45 39.15 27.51
C ALA A 551 -13.54 37.91 27.55
N SER A 552 -13.19 37.31 26.40
CA SER A 552 -12.28 36.16 26.31
C SER A 552 -10.79 36.55 26.17
N GLU A 553 -10.47 37.80 25.79
CA GLU A 553 -9.08 38.29 25.69
C GLU A 553 -8.46 38.82 27.00
N ASP A 554 -9.27 39.11 28.03
CA ASP A 554 -8.78 39.70 29.28
C ASP A 554 -8.19 38.71 30.31
N VAL A 555 -7.96 37.44 29.97
CA VAL A 555 -7.48 36.42 30.93
C VAL A 555 -6.07 35.85 30.59
N THR A 556 -5.35 36.41 29.65
CA THR A 556 -3.96 35.97 29.36
C THR A 556 -2.96 37.11 29.20
N GLU A 557 -2.86 38.01 30.22
CA GLU A 557 -1.63 38.75 30.43
C GLU A 557 -0.89 38.19 31.66
N SER A 558 0.12 37.36 31.42
CA SER A 558 1.15 37.00 32.38
C SER A 558 2.52 36.92 31.72
N GLU A 559 3.30 38.02 32.00
CA GLU A 559 4.75 38.03 32.18
C GLU A 559 5.65 37.52 31.05
N GLU A 560 6.08 38.41 30.18
CA GLU A 560 7.35 38.27 29.45
C GLU A 560 8.51 38.79 30.32
N PRO A 561 9.66 38.06 30.40
CA PRO A 561 10.88 38.59 31.02
C PRO A 561 11.60 39.51 30.03
N LYS A 562 11.94 40.70 30.50
CA LYS A 562 12.78 41.68 29.81
C LYS A 562 14.18 41.12 29.58
N GLU A 563 14.59 40.95 28.33
CA GLU A 563 15.99 40.82 27.95
C GLU A 563 16.60 42.23 27.70
N ASP A 564 17.67 42.51 28.44
CA ASP A 564 18.52 43.67 28.27
C ASP A 564 19.29 43.62 26.93
N VAL A 565 19.04 44.58 26.08
CA VAL A 565 19.87 44.85 24.89
C VAL A 565 21.04 45.73 25.31
N THR A 566 22.22 45.16 25.48
CA THR A 566 23.48 45.92 25.45
C THR A 566 24.02 45.93 24.01
N THR A 567 23.98 47.13 23.45
CA THR A 567 24.77 47.51 22.26
C THR A 567 26.24 47.57 22.62
N GLU A 568 27.10 46.84 21.89
CA GLU A 568 28.50 47.21 21.69
C GLU A 568 28.85 47.13 20.19
N GLU A 569 29.30 48.28 19.71
CA GLU A 569 29.98 48.50 18.44
C GLU A 569 31.40 47.89 18.52
N GLU A 570 31.78 47.08 17.50
CA GLU A 570 33.03 47.25 16.72
C GLU A 570 33.01 46.25 15.54
#